data_75f68f804de0eecd9ec290f559f67436
#
_entry.id   75f68f804de0eecd9ec290f559f67436
#
_cell.length_a   1.000
_cell.length_b   1.000
_cell.length_c   1.000
_cell.angle_alpha   90.00
_cell.angle_beta   90.00
_cell.angle_gamma   90.00
#
_symmetry.space_group_name_H-M   'P 1'
#
loop_
_entity.id
_entity.type
_entity.pdbx_description
1 polymer ?
#
loop_
_entity_poly.entity_id
_entity_poly.type
_entity_poly.pdbx_seq_one_letter_code
_entity_poly.pdbx_strand_id
1 'polypeptide(L)'
;WIMRQAGRYLPEFREIRKQNPDFIKLCLNEKLSSEITLQPLKRFDLDAAIIFSDILMLPYGLNQSVEFKKNMGPLLGELNLKKILEVEEVNFVKKLSPVYELIKLVSNSKLTTNKTTIGFVGAPWTLLVYMINKKSPKLNLNENFFEDNHLIDKVLKILDKFLKIHIKNQIDNGAQIIQIFDSWAGLLKEKDLRYFVYDPT
;
A
#
# COMPACT_ATOMS: atom_id res chain seq x y z
N TRP A 1 21.78 -0.52 -6.44
CA TRP A 1 20.44 -0.71 -5.91
C TRP A 1 19.95 0.53 -5.16
N ILE A 2 18.76 1.01 -5.50
CA ILE A 2 18.08 2.10 -4.79
C ILE A 2 16.74 1.55 -4.27
N MET A 3 16.59 1.45 -2.96
CA MET A 3 15.41 0.90 -2.30
C MET A 3 14.15 1.74 -2.53
N ARG A 4 14.28 3.06 -2.76
CA ARG A 4 13.16 3.96 -3.08
C ARG A 4 13.32 4.56 -4.46
N GLN A 5 12.47 4.15 -5.39
CA GLN A 5 12.46 4.64 -6.76
C GLN A 5 11.27 5.60 -7.01
N ALA A 6 10.82 6.33 -5.99
CA ALA A 6 9.59 7.13 -6.09
C ALA A 6 9.60 8.13 -7.26
N GLY A 7 10.78 8.56 -7.70
CA GLY A 7 10.92 9.45 -8.87
C GLY A 7 10.14 10.76 -8.78
N ARG A 8 9.62 11.12 -7.60
CA ARG A 8 8.68 12.25 -7.40
C ARG A 8 9.28 13.60 -7.76
N TYR A 9 10.58 13.71 -7.90
CA TYR A 9 11.29 14.91 -8.35
C TYR A 9 11.44 14.97 -9.89
N LEU A 10 11.19 13.87 -10.61
CA LEU A 10 11.30 13.82 -12.06
C LEU A 10 10.27 14.74 -12.72
N PRO A 11 10.67 15.51 -13.76
CA PRO A 11 9.76 16.42 -14.45
C PRO A 11 8.52 15.73 -14.98
N GLU A 12 8.66 14.55 -15.60
CA GLU A 12 7.59 13.76 -16.16
C GLU A 12 6.61 13.27 -15.10
N PHE A 13 7.08 12.88 -13.91
CA PHE A 13 6.20 12.58 -12.78
C PHE A 13 5.41 13.81 -12.35
N ARG A 14 6.09 14.95 -12.22
CA ARG A 14 5.47 16.22 -11.77
C ARG A 14 4.39 16.68 -12.74
N GLU A 15 4.58 16.48 -14.05
CA GLU A 15 3.58 16.81 -15.07
C GLU A 15 2.35 15.92 -14.94
N ILE A 16 2.52 14.58 -14.85
CA ILE A 16 1.41 13.64 -14.62
C ILE A 16 0.68 14.01 -13.33
N ARG A 17 1.40 14.30 -12.26
CA ARG A 17 0.82 14.60 -10.96
C ARG A 17 0.03 15.91 -10.93
N LYS A 18 0.47 16.92 -11.69
CA LYS A 18 -0.23 18.19 -11.85
C LYS A 18 -1.59 18.01 -12.52
N GLN A 19 -1.66 17.16 -13.54
CA GLN A 19 -2.89 16.86 -14.26
C GLN A 19 -3.80 15.89 -13.49
N ASN A 20 -3.26 15.10 -12.54
CA ASN A 20 -3.96 14.09 -11.76
C ASN A 20 -3.80 14.37 -10.26
N PRO A 21 -4.52 15.36 -9.69
CA PRO A 21 -4.35 15.77 -8.30
C PRO A 21 -4.88 14.75 -7.27
N ASP A 22 -5.81 13.88 -7.65
CA ASP A 22 -6.31 12.80 -6.79
C ASP A 22 -5.33 11.62 -6.81
N PHE A 23 -4.62 11.42 -5.68
CA PHE A 23 -3.58 10.40 -5.59
C PHE A 23 -4.14 8.97 -5.65
N ILE A 24 -5.30 8.73 -5.05
CA ILE A 24 -5.94 7.41 -5.09
C ILE A 24 -6.37 7.06 -6.52
N LYS A 25 -7.01 8.01 -7.22
CA LYS A 25 -7.38 7.80 -8.62
C LYS A 25 -6.14 7.59 -9.50
N LEU A 26 -5.03 8.27 -9.19
CA LEU A 26 -3.78 8.05 -9.91
C LEU A 26 -3.25 6.64 -9.68
N CYS A 27 -3.21 6.14 -8.43
CA CYS A 27 -2.80 4.76 -8.12
C CYS A 27 -3.73 3.71 -8.77
N LEU A 28 -5.00 4.05 -8.99
CA LEU A 28 -5.99 3.19 -9.64
C LEU A 28 -6.07 3.41 -11.17
N ASN A 29 -5.15 4.15 -11.75
CA ASN A 29 -5.01 4.27 -13.20
C ASN A 29 -3.80 3.43 -13.64
N GLU A 30 -4.07 2.23 -14.12
CA GLU A 30 -3.04 1.24 -14.48
C GLU A 30 -2.03 1.77 -15.52
N LYS A 31 -2.48 2.60 -16.47
CA LYS A 31 -1.62 3.16 -17.52
C LYS A 31 -0.69 4.24 -16.98
N LEU A 32 -1.25 5.22 -16.26
CA LEU A 32 -0.43 6.30 -15.68
C LEU A 32 0.52 5.76 -14.60
N SER A 33 0.07 4.85 -13.76
CA SER A 33 0.90 4.25 -12.71
C SER A 33 2.01 3.36 -13.29
N SER A 34 1.75 2.64 -14.40
CA SER A 34 2.80 1.90 -15.10
C SER A 34 3.82 2.85 -15.75
N GLU A 35 3.37 3.94 -16.37
CA GLU A 35 4.27 4.96 -16.89
C GLU A 35 5.16 5.54 -15.79
N ILE A 36 4.59 5.95 -14.65
CA ILE A 36 5.34 6.47 -13.50
C ILE A 36 6.36 5.44 -12.99
N THR A 37 5.97 4.17 -12.90
CA THR A 37 6.88 3.09 -12.49
C THR A 37 8.07 2.96 -13.43
N LEU A 38 7.86 3.12 -14.72
CA LEU A 38 8.89 2.97 -15.74
C LEU A 38 9.78 4.22 -15.93
N GLN A 39 9.36 5.41 -15.48
CA GLN A 39 10.12 6.64 -15.64
C GLN A 39 11.55 6.56 -15.07
N PRO A 40 11.78 6.10 -13.83
CA PRO A 40 13.13 5.92 -13.30
C PRO A 40 14.00 4.96 -14.12
N LEU A 41 13.40 3.88 -14.64
CA LEU A 41 14.12 2.88 -15.44
C LEU A 41 14.54 3.40 -16.81
N LYS A 42 13.81 4.39 -17.35
CA LYS A 42 14.22 5.07 -18.60
C LYS A 42 15.45 5.97 -18.41
N ARG A 43 15.67 6.45 -17.19
CA ARG A 43 16.75 7.40 -16.87
C ARG A 43 17.98 6.77 -16.25
N PHE A 44 17.77 5.69 -15.49
CA PHE A 44 18.81 5.09 -14.68
C PHE A 44 18.86 3.59 -14.92
N ASP A 45 20.06 3.03 -14.92
CA ASP A 45 20.24 1.58 -14.96
C ASP A 45 20.02 0.99 -13.57
N LEU A 46 18.75 0.67 -13.27
CA LEU A 46 18.31 0.10 -12.00
C LEU A 46 18.10 -1.41 -12.16
N ASP A 47 18.34 -2.16 -11.08
CA ASP A 47 18.20 -3.62 -11.06
C ASP A 47 16.75 -4.10 -11.02
N ALA A 48 15.84 -3.23 -10.57
CA ALA A 48 14.43 -3.58 -10.39
C ALA A 48 13.49 -2.41 -10.63
N ALA A 49 12.23 -2.73 -10.92
CA ALA A 49 11.11 -1.82 -10.98
C ALA A 49 10.29 -1.92 -9.71
N ILE A 50 10.19 -0.86 -8.92
CA ILE A 50 9.29 -0.79 -7.77
C ILE A 50 7.96 -0.17 -8.24
N ILE A 51 6.89 -0.92 -8.08
CA ILE A 51 5.55 -0.52 -8.53
C ILE A 51 5.13 0.80 -7.88
N PHE A 52 4.58 1.73 -8.68
CA PHE A 52 3.98 2.95 -8.16
C PHE A 52 2.57 2.66 -7.64
N SER A 53 2.42 2.59 -6.32
CA SER A 53 1.17 2.37 -5.61
C SER A 53 1.27 2.97 -4.20
N ASP A 54 0.37 2.58 -3.30
CA ASP A 54 0.41 2.95 -1.89
C ASP A 54 -0.01 1.77 -0.99
N ILE A 55 0.56 1.69 0.22
CA ILE A 55 0.19 0.64 1.19
C ILE A 55 -1.27 0.77 1.64
N LEU A 56 -1.84 1.97 1.56
CA LEU A 56 -3.23 2.24 1.93
C LEU A 56 -4.26 1.82 0.87
N MET A 57 -3.81 1.21 -0.24
CA MET A 57 -4.72 0.55 -1.17
C MET A 57 -5.50 -0.58 -0.48
N LEU A 58 -4.91 -1.25 0.52
CA LEU A 58 -5.61 -2.29 1.26
C LEU A 58 -6.78 -1.75 2.11
N PRO A 59 -6.61 -0.76 3.01
CA PRO A 59 -7.74 -0.11 3.68
C PRO A 59 -8.79 0.45 2.70
N TYR A 60 -8.35 1.06 1.58
CA TYR A 60 -9.24 1.51 0.53
C TYR A 60 -10.05 0.35 -0.07
N GLY A 61 -9.42 -0.77 -0.37
CA GLY A 61 -10.08 -2.00 -0.82
C GLY A 61 -11.13 -2.51 0.17
N LEU A 62 -10.86 -2.37 1.47
CA LEU A 62 -11.75 -2.69 2.58
C LEU A 62 -12.83 -1.63 2.85
N ASN A 63 -13.07 -0.70 1.93
CA ASN A 63 -14.10 0.35 2.03
C ASN A 63 -13.87 1.41 3.12
N GLN A 64 -12.67 1.51 3.69
CA GLN A 64 -12.31 2.70 4.45
C GLN A 64 -11.88 3.80 3.47
N SER A 65 -12.42 5.01 3.60
CA SER A 65 -12.01 6.12 2.72
C SER A 65 -10.58 6.52 2.99
N VAL A 66 -9.83 6.81 1.91
CA VAL A 66 -8.44 7.27 1.98
C VAL A 66 -8.30 8.49 1.09
N GLU A 67 -7.76 9.56 1.65
CA GLU A 67 -7.48 10.81 0.95
C GLU A 67 -6.02 11.24 1.21
N PHE A 68 -5.41 11.90 0.24
CA PHE A 68 -4.08 12.50 0.39
C PHE A 68 -4.19 14.01 0.28
N LYS A 69 -4.01 14.71 1.41
CA LYS A 69 -4.02 16.18 1.45
C LYS A 69 -2.60 16.74 1.42
N LYS A 70 -2.44 17.83 0.66
CA LYS A 70 -1.16 18.54 0.57
C LYS A 70 -0.68 18.94 1.97
N ASN A 71 0.57 18.65 2.28
CA ASN A 71 1.24 18.93 3.56
C ASN A 71 0.69 18.18 4.80
N MET A 72 -0.35 17.36 4.66
CA MET A 72 -0.91 16.57 5.77
C MET A 72 -0.62 15.07 5.64
N GLY A 73 -0.35 14.60 4.42
CA GLY A 73 -0.20 13.18 4.14
C GLY A 73 -1.56 12.46 4.02
N PRO A 74 -1.59 11.14 4.26
CA PRO A 74 -2.80 10.36 4.17
C PRO A 74 -3.76 10.66 5.33
N LEU A 75 -5.04 10.75 4.99
CA LEU A 75 -6.16 10.82 5.94
C LEU A 75 -7.13 9.69 5.62
N LEU A 76 -7.51 8.94 6.63
CA LEU A 76 -8.49 7.87 6.51
C LEU A 76 -9.79 8.30 7.20
N GLY A 77 -10.92 7.85 6.65
CA GLY A 77 -12.22 8.03 7.29
C GLY A 77 -12.42 7.13 8.49
N GLU A 78 -13.62 7.21 9.06
CA GLU A 78 -13.99 6.38 10.21
C GLU A 78 -13.85 4.89 9.89
N LEU A 79 -13.26 4.16 10.85
CA LEU A 79 -13.16 2.70 10.81
C LEU A 79 -14.53 2.09 11.14
N ASN A 80 -15.27 1.67 10.13
CA ASN A 80 -16.56 1.00 10.32
C ASN A 80 -16.37 -0.51 10.22
N LEU A 81 -16.24 -1.16 11.39
CA LEU A 81 -15.96 -2.59 11.48
C LEU A 81 -17.03 -3.44 10.76
N LYS A 82 -18.31 -3.07 10.86
CA LYS A 82 -19.40 -3.80 10.19
C LYS A 82 -19.22 -3.80 8.67
N LYS A 83 -18.97 -2.63 8.08
CA LYS A 83 -18.72 -2.49 6.64
C LYS A 83 -17.51 -3.27 6.18
N ILE A 84 -16.44 -3.31 6.98
CA ILE A 84 -15.22 -4.03 6.65
C ILE A 84 -15.42 -5.54 6.71
N LEU A 85 -16.18 -6.04 7.70
CA LEU A 85 -16.53 -7.46 7.83
C LEU A 85 -17.42 -7.97 6.69
N GLU A 86 -18.22 -7.10 6.08
CA GLU A 86 -19.10 -7.41 4.95
C GLU A 86 -18.38 -7.40 3.60
N VAL A 87 -17.06 -7.07 3.56
CA VAL A 87 -16.31 -7.06 2.32
C VAL A 87 -16.08 -8.48 1.81
N GLU A 88 -16.62 -8.76 0.64
CA GLU A 88 -16.37 -10.00 -0.08
C GLU A 88 -15.04 -9.92 -0.85
N GLU A 89 -14.35 -11.05 -0.94
CA GLU A 89 -13.07 -11.17 -1.65
C GLU A 89 -13.16 -10.71 -3.10
N VAL A 90 -14.21 -11.13 -3.81
CA VAL A 90 -14.43 -10.75 -5.22
C VAL A 90 -14.54 -9.23 -5.38
N ASN A 91 -15.25 -8.56 -4.48
CA ASN A 91 -15.43 -7.11 -4.51
C ASN A 91 -14.13 -6.37 -4.19
N PHE A 92 -13.35 -6.88 -3.22
CA PHE A 92 -12.03 -6.37 -2.88
C PHE A 92 -11.07 -6.47 -4.07
N VAL A 93 -10.94 -7.67 -4.67
CA VAL A 93 -10.07 -7.91 -5.83
C VAL A 93 -10.49 -7.03 -7.02
N LYS A 94 -11.78 -6.96 -7.31
CA LYS A 94 -12.31 -6.10 -8.39
C LYS A 94 -11.96 -4.63 -8.15
N LYS A 95 -12.08 -4.14 -6.91
CA LYS A 95 -11.79 -2.75 -6.56
C LYS A 95 -10.30 -2.40 -6.72
N LEU A 96 -9.41 -3.36 -6.48
CA LEU A 96 -7.97 -3.19 -6.62
C LEU A 96 -7.39 -3.73 -7.93
N SER A 97 -8.23 -4.23 -8.84
CA SER A 97 -7.77 -4.77 -10.14
C SER A 97 -6.86 -3.83 -10.92
N PRO A 98 -7.02 -2.48 -10.91
CA PRO A 98 -6.09 -1.60 -11.60
C PRO A 98 -4.64 -1.68 -11.06
N VAL A 99 -4.47 -1.98 -9.77
CA VAL A 99 -3.12 -2.20 -9.18
C VAL A 99 -2.50 -3.48 -9.73
N TYR A 100 -3.29 -4.52 -9.93
CA TYR A 100 -2.81 -5.79 -10.48
C TYR A 100 -2.51 -5.67 -11.99
N GLU A 101 -3.36 -5.00 -12.74
CA GLU A 101 -3.11 -4.71 -14.16
C GLU A 101 -1.88 -3.82 -14.37
N LEU A 102 -1.65 -2.83 -13.52
CA LEU A 102 -0.42 -2.05 -13.49
C LEU A 102 0.82 -2.96 -13.37
N ILE A 103 0.82 -3.93 -12.44
CA ILE A 103 1.93 -4.85 -12.24
C ILE A 103 2.17 -5.68 -13.50
N LYS A 104 1.11 -6.19 -14.11
CA LYS A 104 1.14 -6.94 -15.36
C LYS A 104 1.71 -6.11 -16.53
N LEU A 105 1.30 -4.84 -16.65
CA LEU A 105 1.84 -3.93 -17.66
C LEU A 105 3.34 -3.68 -17.47
N VAL A 106 3.79 -3.50 -16.22
CA VAL A 106 5.19 -3.28 -15.89
C VAL A 106 6.02 -4.53 -16.14
N SER A 107 5.57 -5.71 -15.65
CA SER A 107 6.32 -6.97 -15.79
C SER A 107 6.47 -7.41 -17.25
N ASN A 108 5.52 -7.05 -18.13
CA ASN A 108 5.59 -7.32 -19.56
C ASN A 108 6.29 -6.22 -20.38
N SER A 109 6.82 -5.19 -19.75
CA SER A 109 7.54 -4.11 -20.43
C SER A 109 8.91 -4.58 -20.90
N LYS A 110 9.34 -4.12 -22.09
CA LYS A 110 10.73 -4.33 -22.58
C LYS A 110 11.79 -3.73 -21.63
N LEU A 111 11.43 -2.70 -20.86
CA LEU A 111 12.33 -2.07 -19.89
C LEU A 111 12.60 -2.93 -18.66
N THR A 112 11.78 -3.95 -18.42
CA THR A 112 11.89 -4.86 -17.27
C THR A 112 12.29 -6.29 -17.64
N THR A 113 12.63 -6.57 -18.90
CA THR A 113 12.96 -7.92 -19.39
C THR A 113 14.05 -8.62 -18.55
N ASN A 114 15.05 -7.88 -18.07
CA ASN A 114 16.13 -8.40 -17.22
C ASN A 114 16.14 -7.73 -15.84
N LYS A 115 15.00 -7.24 -15.36
CA LYS A 115 14.87 -6.50 -14.10
C LYS A 115 13.74 -7.08 -13.28
N THR A 116 13.94 -7.14 -11.97
CA THR A 116 12.95 -7.66 -11.04
C THR A 116 11.80 -6.67 -10.85
N THR A 117 10.57 -7.13 -10.93
CA THR A 117 9.39 -6.35 -10.55
C THR A 117 9.07 -6.55 -9.07
N ILE A 118 9.08 -5.45 -8.31
CA ILE A 118 8.84 -5.45 -6.87
C ILE A 118 7.47 -4.83 -6.59
N GLY A 119 6.54 -5.66 -6.12
CA GLY A 119 5.31 -5.22 -5.47
C GLY A 119 5.53 -4.93 -4.00
N PHE A 120 4.53 -4.38 -3.32
CA PHE A 120 4.65 -4.12 -1.89
C PHE A 120 3.28 -4.02 -1.19
N VAL A 121 3.32 -4.18 0.13
CA VAL A 121 2.18 -4.01 1.03
C VAL A 121 2.62 -3.34 2.32
N GLY A 122 1.67 -2.77 3.05
CA GLY A 122 1.89 -2.41 4.45
C GLY A 122 1.80 -3.65 5.34
N ALA A 123 2.64 -3.77 6.35
CA ALA A 123 2.51 -4.80 7.37
C ALA A 123 1.20 -4.64 8.16
N PRO A 124 0.66 -5.72 8.76
CA PRO A 124 -0.58 -5.68 9.52
C PRO A 124 -0.61 -4.58 10.59
N TRP A 125 0.46 -4.46 11.38
CA TRP A 125 0.57 -3.42 12.40
C TRP A 125 0.53 -2.00 11.79
N THR A 126 1.33 -1.74 10.78
CA THR A 126 1.35 -0.42 10.11
C THR A 126 -0.01 -0.05 9.55
N LEU A 127 -0.73 -1.00 8.93
CA LEU A 127 -2.06 -0.76 8.40
C LEU A 127 -3.08 -0.52 9.52
N LEU A 128 -3.05 -1.32 10.59
CA LEU A 128 -3.88 -1.14 11.78
C LEU A 128 -3.72 0.27 12.36
N VAL A 129 -2.47 0.73 12.50
CA VAL A 129 -2.16 2.08 13.00
C VAL A 129 -2.82 3.15 12.13
N TYR A 130 -2.68 3.08 10.80
CA TYR A 130 -3.34 4.03 9.92
C TYR A 130 -4.87 3.97 10.01
N MET A 131 -5.43 2.77 10.07
CA MET A 131 -6.88 2.57 10.09
C MET A 131 -7.54 3.12 11.35
N ILE A 132 -6.93 2.95 12.51
CA ILE A 132 -7.43 3.44 13.81
C ILE A 132 -7.10 4.92 14.02
N ASN A 133 -5.85 5.33 13.79
CA ASN A 133 -5.43 6.73 13.94
C ASN A 133 -6.02 7.66 12.88
N LYS A 134 -6.48 7.11 11.76
CA LYS A 134 -7.00 7.85 10.60
C LYS A 134 -6.00 8.80 9.93
N LYS A 135 -4.78 8.84 10.39
CA LYS A 135 -3.65 9.64 9.89
C LYS A 135 -2.33 9.04 10.32
N SER A 136 -1.23 9.55 9.74
CA SER A 136 0.12 9.20 10.22
C SER A 136 0.25 9.54 11.72
N PRO A 137 0.72 8.60 12.56
CA PRO A 137 0.90 8.82 13.99
C PRO A 137 2.04 9.80 14.32
N LYS A 138 2.93 10.09 13.32
CA LYS A 138 4.19 10.82 13.51
C LYS A 138 5.08 10.14 14.53
N LEU A 139 5.00 10.55 15.83
CA LEU A 139 5.82 10.02 16.91
C LEU A 139 5.01 9.22 17.94
N ASN A 140 3.69 9.40 17.99
CA ASN A 140 2.85 8.79 19.04
C ASN A 140 1.55 8.25 18.43
N LEU A 141 1.09 7.12 18.99
CA LEU A 141 -0.26 6.63 18.77
C LEU A 141 -1.28 7.54 19.47
N ASN A 142 -2.56 7.48 19.06
CA ASN A 142 -3.63 8.10 19.83
C ASN A 142 -3.67 7.51 21.24
N GLU A 143 -3.97 8.32 22.25
CA GLU A 143 -3.99 7.90 23.66
C GLU A 143 -4.88 6.66 23.87
N ASN A 144 -6.01 6.61 23.19
CA ASN A 144 -7.01 5.53 23.31
C ASN A 144 -6.77 4.37 22.32
N PHE A 145 -5.58 4.26 21.71
CA PHE A 145 -5.35 3.28 20.65
C PHE A 145 -5.59 1.84 21.10
N PHE A 146 -5.23 1.51 22.34
CA PHE A 146 -5.34 0.17 22.90
C PHE A 146 -6.59 -0.05 23.78
N GLU A 147 -7.55 0.87 23.80
CA GLU A 147 -8.76 0.72 24.65
C GLU A 147 -9.69 -0.40 24.18
N ASP A 148 -9.80 -0.60 22.85
CA ASP A 148 -10.66 -1.64 22.29
C ASP A 148 -9.83 -2.78 21.68
N ASN A 149 -9.37 -3.69 22.52
CA ASN A 149 -8.64 -4.89 22.09
C ASN A 149 -9.47 -5.78 21.15
N HIS A 150 -10.80 -5.83 21.34
CA HIS A 150 -11.67 -6.62 20.49
C HIS A 150 -11.74 -6.07 19.05
N LEU A 151 -11.79 -4.75 18.91
CA LEU A 151 -11.68 -4.09 17.60
C LEU A 151 -10.33 -4.41 16.95
N ILE A 152 -9.24 -4.26 17.71
CA ILE A 152 -7.87 -4.54 17.24
C ILE A 152 -7.76 -5.97 16.70
N ASP A 153 -8.17 -6.96 17.48
CA ASP A 153 -8.11 -8.39 17.10
C ASP A 153 -8.91 -8.68 15.84
N LYS A 154 -10.10 -8.10 15.73
CA LYS A 154 -10.95 -8.27 14.53
C LYS A 154 -10.31 -7.64 13.30
N VAL A 155 -9.76 -6.44 13.43
CA VAL A 155 -9.11 -5.76 12.30
C VAL A 155 -7.85 -6.52 11.88
N LEU A 156 -7.03 -7.02 12.82
CA LEU A 156 -5.85 -7.83 12.48
C LEU A 156 -6.22 -9.09 11.72
N LYS A 157 -7.27 -9.81 12.12
CA LYS A 157 -7.76 -11.00 11.39
C LYS A 157 -8.21 -10.67 9.96
N ILE A 158 -8.88 -9.54 9.78
CA ILE A 158 -9.30 -9.06 8.46
C ILE A 158 -8.07 -8.69 7.61
N LEU A 159 -7.13 -7.97 8.20
CA LEU A 159 -5.89 -7.59 7.54
C LEU A 159 -5.10 -8.83 7.10
N ASP A 160 -4.93 -9.84 7.97
CA ASP A 160 -4.28 -11.11 7.61
C ASP A 160 -4.93 -11.75 6.37
N LYS A 161 -6.25 -11.89 6.37
CA LYS A 161 -6.98 -12.43 5.23
C LYS A 161 -6.72 -11.64 3.94
N PHE A 162 -6.98 -10.35 3.97
CA PHE A 162 -6.96 -9.53 2.75
C PHE A 162 -5.54 -9.16 2.29
N LEU A 163 -4.54 -9.15 3.19
CA LEU A 163 -3.13 -9.06 2.81
C LEU A 163 -2.70 -10.26 1.99
N LYS A 164 -3.03 -11.49 2.42
CA LYS A 164 -2.73 -12.72 1.67
C LYS A 164 -3.35 -12.68 0.27
N ILE A 165 -4.60 -12.23 0.16
CA ILE A 165 -5.28 -12.05 -1.13
C ILE A 165 -4.56 -11.01 -1.99
N HIS A 166 -4.22 -9.86 -1.41
CA HIS A 166 -3.57 -8.77 -2.12
C HIS A 166 -2.16 -9.14 -2.58
N ILE A 167 -1.37 -9.82 -1.74
CA ILE A 167 -0.04 -10.35 -2.08
C ILE A 167 -0.15 -11.37 -3.22
N LYS A 168 -1.06 -12.34 -3.08
CA LYS A 168 -1.28 -13.36 -4.11
C LYS A 168 -1.61 -12.73 -5.46
N ASN A 169 -2.52 -11.76 -5.51
CA ASN A 169 -2.87 -11.08 -6.76
C ASN A 169 -1.70 -10.27 -7.34
N GLN A 170 -0.84 -9.67 -6.52
CA GLN A 170 0.37 -9.01 -7.02
C GLN A 170 1.33 -10.02 -7.66
N ILE A 171 1.55 -11.18 -7.03
CA ILE A 171 2.42 -12.25 -7.55
C ILE A 171 1.83 -12.84 -8.84
N ASP A 172 0.57 -13.18 -8.85
CA ASP A 172 -0.13 -13.75 -10.02
C ASP A 172 -0.09 -12.81 -11.24
N ASN A 173 0.08 -11.51 -11.03
CA ASN A 173 0.20 -10.51 -12.09
C ASN A 173 1.65 -10.07 -12.39
N GLY A 174 2.66 -10.75 -11.83
CA GLY A 174 4.06 -10.61 -12.25
C GLY A 174 4.99 -9.92 -11.26
N ALA A 175 4.57 -9.65 -10.03
CA ALA A 175 5.49 -9.25 -8.98
C ALA A 175 6.35 -10.45 -8.57
N GLN A 176 7.67 -10.31 -8.65
CA GLN A 176 8.64 -11.35 -8.33
C GLN A 176 9.12 -11.26 -6.86
N ILE A 177 9.03 -10.07 -6.31
CA ILE A 177 9.34 -9.78 -4.90
C ILE A 177 8.19 -8.97 -4.33
N ILE A 178 7.82 -9.26 -3.08
CA ILE A 178 6.89 -8.43 -2.30
C ILE A 178 7.65 -7.83 -1.12
N GLN A 179 7.71 -6.51 -1.07
CA GLN A 179 8.25 -5.77 0.07
C GLN A 179 7.13 -5.50 1.08
N ILE A 180 7.31 -5.96 2.31
CA ILE A 180 6.39 -5.65 3.43
C ILE A 180 6.96 -4.45 4.19
N PHE A 181 6.17 -3.38 4.30
CA PHE A 181 6.56 -2.15 5.01
C PHE A 181 5.94 -2.10 6.39
N ASP A 182 6.75 -2.16 7.44
CA ASP A 182 6.30 -1.94 8.81
C ASP A 182 6.89 -0.66 9.41
N SER A 183 6.44 0.46 8.88
CA SER A 183 6.97 1.80 9.20
C SER A 183 6.73 2.22 10.65
N TRP A 184 5.75 1.61 11.32
CA TRP A 184 5.34 1.99 12.68
C TRP A 184 5.68 0.96 13.76
N ALA A 185 6.43 -0.10 13.42
CA ALA A 185 6.89 -1.09 14.41
C ALA A 185 7.66 -0.44 15.59
N GLY A 186 8.44 0.60 15.31
CA GLY A 186 9.19 1.33 16.33
C GLY A 186 8.34 2.12 17.35
N LEU A 187 7.01 2.18 17.17
CA LEU A 187 6.09 2.76 18.17
C LEU A 187 5.67 1.76 19.25
N LEU A 188 5.97 0.48 19.05
CA LEU A 188 5.65 -0.59 20.00
C LEU A 188 6.75 -0.75 21.07
N LYS A 189 6.33 -1.18 22.25
CA LYS A 189 7.25 -1.69 23.26
C LYS A 189 7.73 -3.09 22.86
N GLU A 190 8.91 -3.48 23.28
CA GLU A 190 9.50 -4.78 22.93
C GLU A 190 8.57 -5.97 23.24
N LYS A 191 7.87 -5.95 24.36
CA LYS A 191 6.90 -7.00 24.75
C LYS A 191 5.74 -7.19 23.75
N ASP A 192 5.41 -6.16 22.98
CA ASP A 192 4.26 -6.13 22.10
C ASP A 192 4.66 -6.49 20.64
N LEU A 193 5.98 -6.48 20.33
CA LEU A 193 6.49 -6.75 18.97
C LEU A 193 6.11 -8.14 18.48
N ARG A 194 6.14 -9.15 19.35
CA ARG A 194 5.80 -10.51 18.94
C ARG A 194 4.37 -10.58 18.41
N TYR A 195 3.43 -10.06 19.18
CA TYR A 195 1.99 -10.12 18.86
C TYR A 195 1.60 -9.28 17.64
N PHE A 196 2.14 -8.07 17.53
CA PHE A 196 1.72 -7.12 16.49
C PHE A 196 2.58 -7.16 15.22
N VAL A 197 3.81 -7.63 15.30
CA VAL A 197 4.76 -7.60 14.17
C VAL A 197 5.16 -8.99 13.72
N TYR A 198 5.77 -9.81 14.63
CA TYR A 198 6.39 -11.06 14.19
C TYR A 198 5.38 -12.16 13.85
N ASP A 199 4.37 -12.38 14.70
CA ASP A 199 3.39 -13.43 14.49
C ASP A 199 2.45 -13.14 13.28
N PRO A 200 2.05 -11.86 12.99
CA PRO A 200 1.21 -11.55 11.84
C PRO A 200 1.94 -11.41 10.49
N THR A 201 3.28 -11.28 10.47
CA THR A 201 4.08 -11.08 9.26
C THR A 201 4.78 -12.37 8.81
#